data_d9eeb4bf843597ebad84d75e9c5c6d6c
#
_entry.id   d9eeb4bf843597ebad84d75e9c5c6d6c
#
_cell.length_a   1.000
_cell.length_b   1.000
_cell.length_c   1.000
_cell.angle_alpha   90.00
_cell.angle_beta   90.00
_cell.angle_gamma   90.00
#
_symmetry.space_group_name_H-M   'P 1'
#
loop_
_entity.id
_entity.type
_entity.pdbx_description
1 polymer ?
#
loop_
_entity_poly.entity_id
_entity_poly.type
_entity_poly.pdbx_seq_one_letter_code
_entity_poly.pdbx_strand_id
1 'polypeptide(L)' 'GLTKVLITCTDNNLGSIGVIENNGGVLEDIRIDPHDNELTRRYWITV' A
#
# COMPACT_ATOMS: atom_id res chain seq x y z
N GLY A 1 -8.19 20.00 -7.38
CA GLY A 1 -7.89 19.71 -6.00
C GLY A 1 -7.06 18.46 -5.84
N LEU A 2 -6.55 18.24 -4.66
CA LEU A 2 -5.74 17.08 -4.36
C LEU A 2 -6.63 15.93 -3.91
N THR A 3 -6.44 14.77 -4.54
CA THR A 3 -7.17 13.57 -4.19
C THR A 3 -6.19 12.52 -3.69
N LYS A 4 -6.54 11.88 -2.58
CA LYS A 4 -5.78 10.75 -2.06
C LYS A 4 -6.42 9.45 -2.48
N VAL A 5 -5.59 8.50 -2.90
CA VAL A 5 -6.04 7.17 -3.31
C VAL A 5 -5.39 6.15 -2.40
N LEU A 6 -6.18 5.21 -1.90
CA LEU A 6 -5.66 4.11 -1.09
C LEU A 6 -5.23 2.97 -2.00
N ILE A 7 -3.97 2.56 -1.87
CA ILE A 7 -3.41 1.47 -2.65
C ILE A 7 -2.93 0.39 -1.69
N THR A 8 -3.26 -0.86 -1.98
CA THR A 8 -2.88 -1.99 -1.14
C THR A 8 -1.99 -2.95 -1.90
N CYS A 9 -1.08 -3.59 -1.18
CA CYS A 9 -0.25 -4.67 -1.71
C CYS A 9 0.15 -5.60 -0.57
N THR A 10 0.54 -6.82 -0.91
CA THR A 10 1.03 -7.76 0.11
C THR A 10 2.38 -7.29 0.63
N ASP A 11 2.64 -7.57 1.91
CA ASP A 11 3.86 -7.12 2.57
C ASP A 11 5.14 -7.71 1.96
N ASN A 12 5.03 -8.86 1.31
CA ASN A 12 6.17 -9.50 0.68
C ASN A 12 6.33 -9.14 -0.81
N ASN A 13 5.46 -8.29 -1.35
CA ASN A 13 5.55 -7.87 -2.75
C ASN A 13 6.48 -6.65 -2.87
N LEU A 14 7.78 -6.91 -2.84
CA LEU A 14 8.79 -5.85 -2.80
C LEU A 14 8.75 -4.96 -4.05
N GLY A 15 8.41 -5.54 -5.21
CA GLY A 15 8.30 -4.76 -6.44
C GLY A 15 7.19 -3.72 -6.36
N SER A 16 6.00 -4.13 -5.91
CA SER A 16 4.87 -3.20 -5.75
C SER A 16 5.15 -2.15 -4.69
N ILE A 17 5.74 -2.56 -3.57
CA ILE A 17 6.11 -1.63 -2.50
C ILE A 17 7.06 -0.56 -3.03
N GLY A 18 8.09 -0.98 -3.78
CA GLY A 18 9.05 -0.04 -4.35
C GLY A 18 8.40 0.95 -5.30
N VAL A 19 7.51 0.48 -6.17
CA VAL A 19 6.80 1.37 -7.11
C VAL A 19 5.94 2.36 -6.35
N ILE A 20 5.17 1.90 -5.36
CA ILE A 20 4.29 2.77 -4.58
C ILE A 20 5.09 3.83 -3.84
N GLU A 21 6.17 3.43 -3.17
CA GLU A 21 7.00 4.37 -2.40
C GLU A 21 7.73 5.35 -3.30
N ASN A 22 8.19 4.91 -4.47
CA ASN A 22 8.85 5.79 -5.43
C ASN A 22 7.87 6.82 -6.02
N ASN A 23 6.58 6.55 -5.99
CA ASN A 23 5.55 7.48 -6.45
C ASN A 23 4.95 8.31 -5.32
N GLY A 24 5.61 8.36 -4.17
CA GLY A 24 5.18 9.19 -3.06
C GLY A 24 4.14 8.56 -2.15
N GLY A 25 4.00 7.24 -2.20
CA GLY A 25 3.08 6.54 -1.33
C GLY A 25 3.51 6.63 0.13
N VAL A 26 2.54 6.89 1.01
CA VAL A 26 2.76 6.98 2.46
C VAL A 26 2.04 5.82 3.12
N LEU A 27 2.77 5.04 3.90
CA LEU A 27 2.20 3.88 4.58
C LEU A 27 1.18 4.31 5.63
N GLU A 28 -0.05 3.80 5.50
CA GLU A 28 -1.10 4.00 6.48
C GLU A 28 -0.99 2.98 7.61
N ASP A 29 -1.00 1.70 7.24
CA ASP A 29 -0.85 0.62 8.20
C ASP A 29 -0.53 -0.69 7.48
N ILE A 30 -0.29 -1.73 8.28
CA ILE A 30 -0.11 -3.09 7.79
C ILE A 30 -1.13 -3.95 8.53
N ARG A 31 -1.95 -4.70 7.79
CA ARG A 31 -3.01 -5.52 8.36
C ARG A 31 -2.95 -6.94 7.81
N ILE A 32 -3.48 -7.88 8.60
CA ILE A 32 -3.66 -9.26 8.13
C ILE A 32 -4.97 -9.33 7.34
N ASP A 33 -4.87 -9.80 6.09
CA ASP A 33 -6.05 -10.02 5.26
C ASP A 33 -6.73 -11.31 5.71
N PRO A 34 -8.03 -11.27 6.09
CA PRO A 34 -8.72 -12.48 6.55
C PRO A 34 -8.94 -13.51 5.46
N HIS A 35 -8.85 -13.14 4.18
CA HIS A 35 -9.06 -14.08 3.07
C HIS A 35 -7.89 -15.04 2.89
N ASP A 36 -6.67 -14.55 2.96
CA ASP A 36 -5.48 -15.35 2.70
C ASP A 36 -4.53 -15.39 3.89
N ASN A 37 -4.88 -14.71 4.98
CA ASN A 37 -4.09 -14.67 6.20
C ASN A 37 -2.68 -14.10 5.97
N GLU A 38 -2.54 -13.22 4.98
CA GLU A 38 -1.27 -12.56 4.68
C GLU A 38 -1.28 -11.11 5.12
N LEU A 39 -0.07 -10.58 5.38
CA LEU A 39 0.07 -9.18 5.72
C LEU A 39 -0.12 -8.32 4.47
N THR A 40 -0.98 -7.33 4.58
CA THR A 40 -1.28 -6.38 3.51
C THR A 40 -0.90 -4.98 3.96
N ARG A 41 -0.13 -4.28 3.13
CA ARG A 41 0.23 -2.88 3.35
C ARG A 41 -0.79 -1.98 2.67
N ARG A 42 -1.16 -0.90 3.35
CA ARG A 42 -2.05 0.11 2.80
C ARG A 42 -1.31 1.43 2.71
N TYR A 43 -1.31 2.01 1.52
CA TYR A 43 -0.61 3.26 1.23
C TYR A 43 -1.58 4.31 0.73
N TRP A 44 -1.31 5.55 1.07
CA TRP A 44 -1.99 6.71 0.50
C TRP A 44 -1.07 7.38 -0.52
N ILE A 45 -1.60 7.63 -1.72
CA ILE A 45 -0.91 8.43 -2.73
C ILE A 45 -1.79 9.63 -3.06
N THR A 46 -1.17 10.81 -3.09
CA THR A 46 -1.85 12.04 -3.53
C THR A 46 -1.69 12.17 -5.03
N VAL A 47 -2.80 12.31 -5.73
CA VAL A 47 -2.82 12.47 -7.18
C VAL A 47 -3.38 13.83 -7.60
#